data_d0ec4020b50f3acb7c501ab3079a364b
#
_entry.id   d0ec4020b50f3acb7c501ab3079a364b
#
_cell.length_a   1.000
_cell.length_b   1.000
_cell.length_c   1.000
_cell.angle_alpha   90.00
_cell.angle_beta   90.00
_cell.angle_gamma   90.00
#
_symmetry.space_group_name_H-M   'P 1'
#
loop_
_entity.id
_entity.type
_entity.pdbx_description
1 polymer ?
#
loop_
_entity_poly.entity_id
_entity_poly.type
_entity_poly.pdbx_seq_one_letter_code
_entity_poly.pdbx_strand_id
1 'polypeptide(L)'
;NTVISGGKWAHMMDQVRIGYTYWQQPERSVMPAVVRVEPTNKGIFTEKDGYISMEAANFSRKNESVNVRWEIIPNLGKTLSGITTFPQNYYPNSNENIYLEYDFQLESEGEFPVYILVSPTLNFNENKGLRYAVSVDGQQEQIVNINDKYDVRKMERWQAKSINQTITKHNFSKKGKHTLRFRVLEPGIVLQKIMIDTGGLKPSYLGAPESSR
;
A
#
# COMPACT_ATOMS: atom_id res chain seq x y z
N ASN A 1 -27.07 -11.19 -5.74
CA ASN A 1 -27.43 -10.88 -7.13
C ASN A 1 -27.73 -12.13 -7.97
N THR A 2 -26.95 -13.19 -7.85
CA THR A 2 -27.11 -14.41 -8.66
C THR A 2 -28.28 -15.30 -8.23
N VAL A 3 -28.80 -15.13 -7.02
CA VAL A 3 -29.89 -15.96 -6.45
C VAL A 3 -31.24 -15.24 -6.56
N ILE A 4 -31.27 -13.93 -6.44
CA ILE A 4 -32.51 -13.15 -6.51
C ILE A 4 -33.08 -13.19 -7.94
N SER A 5 -34.38 -13.51 -8.05
CA SER A 5 -35.08 -13.57 -9.33
C SER A 5 -34.44 -14.52 -10.37
N GLY A 6 -33.86 -15.64 -9.90
CA GLY A 6 -33.23 -16.62 -10.79
C GLY A 6 -32.05 -16.09 -11.58
N GLY A 7 -31.35 -15.09 -11.05
CA GLY A 7 -30.21 -14.48 -11.72
C GLY A 7 -30.55 -13.38 -12.73
N LYS A 8 -31.84 -13.03 -12.92
CA LYS A 8 -32.25 -11.97 -13.85
C LYS A 8 -31.54 -10.63 -13.59
N TRP A 9 -31.24 -10.35 -12.31
CA TRP A 9 -30.58 -9.12 -11.87
C TRP A 9 -29.10 -9.35 -11.52
N ALA A 10 -28.50 -10.43 -12.03
CA ALA A 10 -27.07 -10.67 -11.85
C ALA A 10 -26.30 -9.45 -12.34
N HIS A 11 -25.30 -9.02 -11.54
CA HIS A 11 -24.45 -7.86 -11.79
C HIS A 11 -25.13 -6.48 -11.80
N MET A 12 -26.44 -6.39 -11.59
CA MET A 12 -27.13 -5.09 -11.61
C MET A 12 -26.71 -4.15 -10.48
N MET A 13 -26.23 -4.71 -9.36
CA MET A 13 -25.71 -3.95 -8.22
C MET A 13 -24.17 -3.85 -8.25
N ASP A 14 -23.54 -4.43 -9.23
CA ASP A 14 -22.08 -4.36 -9.35
C ASP A 14 -21.72 -3.00 -9.95
N GLN A 15 -21.14 -2.14 -9.12
CA GLN A 15 -20.59 -0.89 -9.60
C GLN A 15 -19.19 -1.14 -10.18
N VAL A 16 -19.13 -1.43 -11.45
CA VAL A 16 -17.86 -1.49 -12.16
C VAL A 16 -17.36 -0.07 -12.43
N ARG A 17 -16.70 0.52 -11.45
CA ARG A 17 -16.06 1.84 -11.60
C ARG A 17 -14.59 1.72 -11.98
N ILE A 18 -14.28 0.76 -12.80
CA ILE A 18 -12.92 0.52 -13.25
C ILE A 18 -12.53 1.60 -14.24
N GLY A 19 -11.44 2.33 -13.95
CA GLY A 19 -10.99 3.44 -14.78
C GLY A 19 -11.69 4.79 -14.51
N TYR A 20 -12.65 4.84 -13.57
CA TYR A 20 -13.20 6.12 -13.11
C TYR A 20 -12.20 6.84 -12.20
N THR A 21 -11.73 7.97 -12.63
CA THR A 21 -10.92 8.88 -11.81
C THR A 21 -11.69 10.11 -11.37
N TYR A 22 -12.95 10.21 -11.78
CA TYR A 22 -13.84 11.33 -11.57
C TYR A 22 -15.30 10.83 -11.57
N TRP A 23 -16.28 11.67 -11.22
CA TRP A 23 -17.69 11.32 -11.19
C TRP A 23 -18.32 11.12 -12.59
N GLN A 24 -17.67 11.60 -13.63
CA GLN A 24 -18.11 11.42 -15.00
C GLN A 24 -17.83 10.00 -15.51
N GLN A 25 -18.64 9.56 -16.45
CA GLN A 25 -18.47 8.26 -17.10
C GLN A 25 -17.13 8.19 -17.85
N PRO A 26 -16.35 7.12 -17.75
CA PRO A 26 -15.10 6.99 -18.49
C PRO A 26 -15.37 6.85 -19.99
N GLU A 27 -14.47 7.34 -20.81
CA GLU A 27 -14.52 7.16 -22.28
C GLU A 27 -14.45 5.68 -22.69
N ARG A 28 -13.80 4.87 -21.87
CA ARG A 28 -13.72 3.42 -22.02
C ARG A 28 -13.91 2.72 -20.68
N SER A 29 -14.86 1.80 -20.65
CA SER A 29 -15.01 0.85 -19.55
C SER A 29 -14.31 -0.46 -19.96
N VAL A 30 -13.07 -0.63 -19.52
CA VAL A 30 -12.31 -1.85 -19.81
C VAL A 30 -11.99 -2.53 -18.47
N MET A 31 -12.40 -3.79 -18.35
CA MET A 31 -12.02 -4.61 -17.22
C MET A 31 -10.50 -4.79 -17.22
N PRO A 32 -9.76 -4.44 -16.14
CA PRO A 32 -8.33 -4.73 -16.06
C PRO A 32 -8.11 -6.24 -16.08
N ALA A 33 -6.98 -6.64 -16.62
CA ALA A 33 -6.54 -8.02 -16.51
C ALA A 33 -6.38 -8.39 -15.04
N VAL A 34 -7.07 -9.41 -14.58
CA VAL A 34 -6.97 -9.93 -13.22
C VAL A 34 -6.04 -11.13 -13.23
N VAL A 35 -4.92 -11.01 -12.56
CA VAL A 35 -4.01 -12.12 -12.32
C VAL A 35 -4.36 -12.72 -10.95
N ARG A 36 -4.77 -13.97 -10.93
CA ARG A 36 -4.89 -14.73 -9.68
C ARG A 36 -3.50 -15.21 -9.29
N VAL A 37 -3.06 -14.76 -8.14
CA VAL A 37 -1.81 -15.23 -7.53
C VAL A 37 -2.18 -16.26 -6.48
N GLU A 38 -1.66 -17.47 -6.62
CA GLU A 38 -1.80 -18.49 -5.59
C GLU A 38 -1.10 -18.02 -4.31
N PRO A 39 -1.67 -18.26 -3.13
CA PRO A 39 -1.02 -17.90 -1.87
C PRO A 39 0.33 -18.60 -1.79
N THR A 40 1.39 -17.82 -1.87
CA THR A 40 2.74 -18.33 -1.85
C THR A 40 3.16 -18.69 -0.43
N ASN A 41 3.89 -19.76 -0.33
CA ASN A 41 4.42 -20.31 0.91
C ASN A 41 5.36 -19.33 1.63
N LYS A 42 5.60 -19.57 2.91
CA LYS A 42 6.50 -18.82 3.78
C LYS A 42 7.87 -18.64 3.13
N GLY A 43 8.26 -17.41 2.87
CA GLY A 43 9.55 -17.05 2.27
C GLY A 43 9.76 -15.54 2.28
N ILE A 44 10.77 -15.09 1.56
CA ILE A 44 11.01 -13.66 1.29
C ILE A 44 10.49 -13.33 -0.10
N PHE A 45 9.98 -12.12 -0.27
CA PHE A 45 9.52 -11.65 -1.57
C PHE A 45 10.68 -11.59 -2.56
N THR A 46 10.47 -12.07 -3.78
CA THR A 46 11.53 -12.12 -4.81
C THR A 46 11.19 -11.21 -5.97
N GLU A 47 12.18 -10.47 -6.45
CA GLU A 47 12.06 -9.66 -7.65
C GLU A 47 11.76 -10.53 -8.85
N LYS A 48 10.74 -10.13 -9.60
CA LYS A 48 10.39 -10.75 -10.88
C LYS A 48 9.81 -9.70 -11.82
N ASP A 49 10.09 -9.83 -13.10
CA ASP A 49 9.57 -8.93 -14.14
C ASP A 49 9.87 -7.44 -13.89
N GLY A 50 10.99 -7.14 -13.19
CA GLY A 50 11.45 -5.79 -12.91
C GLY A 50 10.68 -5.07 -11.80
N TYR A 51 10.09 -5.78 -10.87
CA TYR A 51 9.47 -5.20 -9.67
C TYR A 51 9.39 -6.18 -8.49
N ILE A 52 9.15 -5.62 -7.31
CA ILE A 52 8.67 -6.34 -6.13
C ILE A 52 7.36 -5.71 -5.68
N SER A 53 6.38 -6.52 -5.36
CA SER A 53 5.09 -6.09 -4.81
C SER A 53 4.77 -6.89 -3.56
N MET A 54 4.44 -6.21 -2.47
CA MET A 54 4.23 -6.77 -1.14
C MET A 54 2.90 -6.27 -0.57
N GLU A 55 1.98 -7.19 -0.29
CA GLU A 55 0.74 -6.85 0.41
C GLU A 55 1.03 -6.47 1.86
N ALA A 56 0.36 -5.43 2.35
CA ALA A 56 0.65 -4.88 3.67
C ALA A 56 0.49 -5.89 4.81
N ALA A 57 -0.49 -6.78 4.71
CA ALA A 57 -0.74 -7.81 5.72
C ALA A 57 0.33 -8.92 5.75
N ASN A 58 1.18 -8.99 4.73
CA ASN A 58 2.18 -10.03 4.55
C ASN A 58 3.59 -9.58 5.00
N PHE A 59 3.66 -8.78 6.03
CA PHE A 59 4.93 -8.33 6.64
C PHE A 59 5.76 -9.51 7.20
N SER A 60 7.07 -9.33 7.24
CA SER A 60 8.00 -10.33 7.80
C SER A 60 8.10 -10.22 9.32
N ARG A 61 8.15 -9.00 9.84
CA ARG A 61 8.23 -8.70 11.27
C ARG A 61 7.47 -7.43 11.60
N LYS A 62 7.02 -7.33 12.85
CA LYS A 62 6.44 -6.10 13.40
C LYS A 62 7.06 -5.75 14.73
N ASN A 63 7.10 -4.47 15.05
CA ASN A 63 7.38 -3.98 16.38
C ASN A 63 6.18 -3.17 16.88
N GLU A 64 5.83 -3.41 18.12
CA GLU A 64 4.68 -2.83 18.82
C GLU A 64 5.15 -2.26 20.16
N SER A 65 4.32 -1.47 20.82
CA SER A 65 4.56 -1.05 22.20
C SER A 65 3.43 -1.55 23.12
N VAL A 66 3.55 -1.26 24.41
CA VAL A 66 2.48 -1.56 25.37
C VAL A 66 1.18 -0.82 25.01
N ASN A 67 1.28 0.32 24.35
CA ASN A 67 0.17 1.21 24.05
C ASN A 67 -0.35 1.06 22.61
N VAL A 68 0.43 0.48 21.71
CA VAL A 68 0.13 0.43 20.28
C VAL A 68 0.39 -0.95 19.72
N ARG A 69 -0.59 -1.50 19.03
CA ARG A 69 -0.47 -2.75 18.29
C ARG A 69 -0.83 -2.56 16.81
N TRP A 70 -0.35 -3.44 15.97
CA TRP A 70 -0.75 -3.52 14.57
C TRP A 70 -1.97 -4.42 14.40
N GLU A 71 -2.95 -3.92 13.67
CA GLU A 71 -4.16 -4.68 13.32
C GLU A 71 -4.37 -4.74 11.81
N ILE A 72 -4.65 -5.95 11.34
CA ILE A 72 -5.04 -6.21 9.96
C ILE A 72 -6.54 -5.98 9.84
N ILE A 73 -6.94 -5.14 8.88
CA ILE A 73 -8.35 -4.90 8.54
C ILE A 73 -8.66 -5.74 7.30
N PRO A 74 -9.40 -6.85 7.45
CA PRO A 74 -9.67 -7.75 6.34
C PRO A 74 -10.41 -7.05 5.19
N ASN A 75 -9.99 -7.32 3.96
CA ASN A 75 -10.63 -6.86 2.73
C ASN A 75 -10.71 -5.33 2.56
N LEU A 76 -9.94 -4.55 3.31
CA LEU A 76 -9.90 -3.09 3.16
C LEU A 76 -8.97 -2.65 2.02
N GLY A 77 -7.99 -3.44 1.67
CA GLY A 77 -7.08 -3.15 0.55
C GLY A 77 -7.75 -3.34 -0.81
N LYS A 78 -7.18 -2.76 -1.85
CA LYS A 78 -7.63 -2.99 -3.24
C LYS A 78 -7.55 -4.45 -3.66
N THR A 79 -6.59 -5.18 -3.14
CA THR A 79 -6.30 -6.56 -3.54
C THR A 79 -6.37 -7.53 -2.37
N LEU A 80 -6.09 -7.09 -1.15
CA LEU A 80 -6.14 -7.93 0.04
C LEU A 80 -6.61 -7.12 1.24
N SER A 81 -5.83 -7.02 2.29
CA SER A 81 -6.16 -6.38 3.57
C SER A 81 -5.35 -5.12 3.77
N GLY A 82 -5.92 -4.15 4.46
CA GLY A 82 -5.13 -3.04 5.00
C GLY A 82 -4.53 -3.41 6.35
N ILE A 83 -3.49 -2.69 6.79
CA ILE A 83 -2.94 -2.78 8.14
C ILE A 83 -2.75 -1.39 8.73
N THR A 84 -3.09 -1.24 9.99
CA THR A 84 -2.98 0.04 10.72
C THR A 84 -2.60 -0.19 12.17
N THR A 85 -2.23 0.89 12.85
CA THR A 85 -2.00 0.84 14.30
C THR A 85 -3.30 1.06 15.09
N PHE A 86 -3.40 0.47 16.25
CA PHE A 86 -4.52 0.61 17.17
C PHE A 86 -4.04 0.82 18.61
N PRO A 87 -4.65 1.70 19.41
CA PRO A 87 -5.83 2.51 19.11
C PRO A 87 -5.54 3.72 18.20
N GLN A 88 -6.56 4.16 17.45
CA GLN A 88 -6.42 5.22 16.43
C GLN A 88 -6.26 6.64 17.02
N ASN A 89 -6.46 6.81 18.30
CA ASN A 89 -6.33 8.09 19.01
C ASN A 89 -5.03 8.19 19.82
N TYR A 90 -4.13 7.22 19.69
CA TYR A 90 -2.84 7.23 20.38
C TYR A 90 -1.72 7.70 19.44
N TYR A 91 -1.02 8.72 19.84
CA TYR A 91 0.14 9.25 19.12
C TYR A 91 1.42 8.65 19.71
N PRO A 92 2.14 7.81 18.96
CA PRO A 92 3.40 7.25 19.43
C PRO A 92 4.39 8.37 19.75
N ASN A 93 5.08 8.27 20.88
CA ASN A 93 6.17 9.19 21.20
C ASN A 93 7.45 8.77 20.45
N SER A 94 8.46 9.66 20.45
CA SER A 94 9.70 9.43 19.70
C SER A 94 10.50 8.19 20.13
N ASN A 95 10.26 7.67 21.33
CA ASN A 95 10.93 6.49 21.86
C ASN A 95 10.19 5.19 21.49
N GLU A 96 8.92 5.29 21.09
CA GLU A 96 8.14 4.16 20.64
C GLU A 96 8.39 3.93 19.15
N ASN A 97 9.15 2.91 18.85
CA ASN A 97 9.56 2.58 17.50
C ASN A 97 8.57 1.57 16.90
N ILE A 98 7.40 2.07 16.43
CA ILE A 98 6.31 1.26 15.89
C ILE A 98 6.49 1.06 14.40
N TYR A 99 6.83 -0.14 13.97
CA TYR A 99 7.12 -0.42 12.56
C TYR A 99 6.70 -1.80 12.11
N LEU A 100 6.60 -1.94 10.78
CA LEU A 100 6.55 -3.19 10.04
C LEU A 100 7.83 -3.35 9.22
N GLU A 101 8.29 -4.57 9.06
CA GLU A 101 9.42 -4.90 8.20
C GLU A 101 9.01 -5.93 7.15
N TYR A 102 9.53 -5.74 5.96
CA TYR A 102 9.32 -6.58 4.80
C TYR A 102 10.68 -7.03 4.27
N ASP A 103 10.93 -8.34 4.31
CA ASP A 103 12.14 -8.93 3.76
C ASP A 103 11.91 -9.32 2.29
N PHE A 104 12.86 -8.96 1.45
CA PHE A 104 12.79 -9.24 0.03
C PHE A 104 14.17 -9.47 -0.57
N GLN A 105 14.20 -10.07 -1.76
CA GLN A 105 15.41 -10.29 -2.53
C GLN A 105 15.34 -9.54 -3.86
N LEU A 106 16.36 -8.72 -4.11
CA LEU A 106 16.58 -8.03 -5.39
C LEU A 106 17.61 -8.75 -6.23
N GLU A 107 17.32 -8.86 -7.52
CA GLU A 107 18.25 -9.27 -8.56
C GLU A 107 18.89 -8.07 -9.28
N SER A 108 18.41 -6.87 -8.95
CA SER A 108 18.84 -5.59 -9.48
C SER A 108 19.53 -4.76 -8.42
N GLU A 109 20.41 -3.83 -8.84
CA GLU A 109 21.07 -2.84 -7.98
C GLU A 109 20.90 -1.44 -8.58
N GLY A 110 20.87 -0.41 -7.74
CA GLY A 110 20.67 0.97 -8.15
C GLY A 110 19.75 1.77 -7.24
N GLU A 111 19.38 2.96 -7.68
CA GLU A 111 18.37 3.78 -7.02
C GLU A 111 17.00 3.47 -7.61
N PHE A 112 16.10 2.95 -6.78
CA PHE A 112 14.76 2.58 -7.22
C PHE A 112 13.66 3.33 -6.45
N PRO A 113 12.56 3.68 -7.14
CA PRO A 113 11.38 4.23 -6.48
C PRO A 113 10.65 3.13 -5.71
N VAL A 114 10.24 3.50 -4.50
CA VAL A 114 9.39 2.70 -3.62
C VAL A 114 8.03 3.38 -3.55
N TYR A 115 7.01 2.71 -4.04
CA TYR A 115 5.62 3.14 -4.03
C TYR A 115 4.93 2.60 -2.78
N ILE A 116 4.37 3.49 -1.99
CA ILE A 116 3.57 3.14 -0.81
C ILE A 116 2.12 3.48 -1.10
N LEU A 117 1.25 2.49 -1.02
CA LEU A 117 -0.18 2.63 -1.20
C LEU A 117 -0.86 2.61 0.17
N VAL A 118 -1.51 3.72 0.51
CA VAL A 118 -2.28 3.85 1.75
C VAL A 118 -3.73 4.20 1.44
N SER A 119 -4.64 3.89 2.34
CA SER A 119 -6.03 4.33 2.22
C SER A 119 -6.11 5.85 2.31
N PRO A 120 -7.03 6.50 1.58
CA PRO A 120 -7.31 7.91 1.77
C PRO A 120 -7.80 8.16 3.19
N THR A 121 -7.10 9.01 3.92
CA THR A 121 -7.48 9.40 5.27
C THR A 121 -7.50 10.93 5.36
N LEU A 122 -8.58 11.47 5.93
CA LEU A 122 -8.66 12.90 6.20
C LEU A 122 -7.62 13.30 7.23
N ASN A 123 -7.05 14.50 7.07
CA ASN A 123 -6.15 15.06 8.05
C ASN A 123 -6.92 15.47 9.31
N PHE A 124 -6.80 14.68 10.37
CA PHE A 124 -7.32 15.01 11.70
C PHE A 124 -6.23 15.51 12.65
N ASN A 125 -5.01 15.66 12.14
CA ASN A 125 -3.88 16.24 12.86
C ASN A 125 -3.47 17.56 12.19
N GLU A 126 -4.22 18.62 12.50
CA GLU A 126 -4.20 19.91 11.83
C GLU A 126 -2.80 20.50 11.58
N ASN A 127 -1.87 20.33 12.53
CA ASN A 127 -0.55 20.98 12.48
C ASN A 127 0.54 20.13 11.82
N LYS A 128 0.39 18.80 11.78
CA LYS A 128 1.47 17.89 11.35
C LYS A 128 1.13 17.07 10.13
N GLY A 129 -0.17 16.91 9.84
CA GLY A 129 -0.63 15.93 8.87
C GLY A 129 -0.46 14.49 9.37
N LEU A 130 -0.63 13.53 8.50
CA LEU A 130 -0.44 12.12 8.78
C LEU A 130 0.88 11.67 8.15
N ARG A 131 1.85 11.33 9.00
CA ARG A 131 3.22 11.01 8.56
C ARG A 131 3.60 9.58 8.91
N TYR A 132 4.43 9.04 8.06
CA TYR A 132 5.17 7.81 8.29
C TYR A 132 6.59 7.94 7.75
N ALA A 133 7.46 7.02 8.09
CA ALA A 133 8.82 6.97 7.59
C ALA A 133 9.09 5.65 6.88
N VAL A 134 9.89 5.70 5.83
CA VAL A 134 10.36 4.53 5.09
C VAL A 134 11.88 4.52 5.11
N SER A 135 12.47 3.37 5.40
CA SER A 135 13.90 3.15 5.27
C SER A 135 14.18 1.75 4.73
N VAL A 136 15.36 1.57 4.18
CA VAL A 136 15.84 0.28 3.67
C VAL A 136 17.20 -0.01 4.30
N ASP A 137 17.39 -1.22 4.82
CA ASP A 137 18.66 -1.72 5.38
C ASP A 137 19.29 -0.78 6.42
N GLY A 138 18.46 -0.11 7.22
CA GLY A 138 18.92 0.84 8.23
C GLY A 138 19.46 2.17 7.68
N GLN A 139 19.25 2.46 6.40
CA GLN A 139 19.54 3.80 5.84
C GLN A 139 18.69 4.88 6.51
N GLN A 140 19.04 6.13 6.27
CA GLN A 140 18.28 7.26 6.76
C GLN A 140 16.79 7.18 6.37
N GLU A 141 15.92 7.36 7.34
CA GLU A 141 14.48 7.36 7.11
C GLU A 141 14.04 8.53 6.25
N GLN A 142 13.19 8.26 5.27
CA GLN A 142 12.49 9.27 4.49
C GLN A 142 11.09 9.45 5.07
N ILE A 143 10.82 10.64 5.61
CA ILE A 143 9.52 10.98 6.20
C ILE A 143 8.58 11.43 5.08
N VAL A 144 7.42 10.82 5.04
CA VAL A 144 6.34 11.14 4.09
C VAL A 144 5.14 11.66 4.85
N ASN A 145 4.63 12.80 4.43
CA ASN A 145 3.35 13.34 4.89
C ASN A 145 2.30 13.11 3.80
N ILE A 146 1.30 12.28 4.07
CA ILE A 146 0.27 11.97 3.08
C ILE A 146 -0.65 13.16 2.80
N ASN A 147 -0.70 14.13 3.69
CA ASN A 147 -1.52 15.34 3.56
C ASN A 147 -0.72 16.57 3.10
N ASP A 148 0.57 16.41 2.77
CA ASP A 148 1.36 17.51 2.27
C ASP A 148 0.77 18.07 0.96
N LYS A 149 0.73 19.41 0.85
CA LYS A 149 0.19 20.10 -0.31
C LYS A 149 -1.23 19.66 -0.65
N TYR A 150 -2.14 19.92 0.32
CA TYR A 150 -3.56 19.67 0.14
C TYR A 150 -4.07 20.33 -1.16
N ASP A 151 -4.67 19.49 -1.99
CA ASP A 151 -5.35 19.88 -3.22
C ASP A 151 -6.65 19.10 -3.33
N VAL A 152 -7.77 19.79 -3.48
CA VAL A 152 -9.11 19.19 -3.59
C VAL A 152 -9.15 18.14 -4.71
N ARG A 153 -8.58 18.46 -5.88
CA ARG A 153 -8.52 17.51 -7.02
C ARG A 153 -7.68 16.28 -6.74
N LYS A 154 -6.62 16.43 -5.95
CA LYS A 154 -5.79 15.32 -5.49
C LYS A 154 -6.59 14.39 -4.58
N MET A 155 -7.37 14.97 -3.68
CA MET A 155 -8.23 14.24 -2.75
C MET A 155 -9.38 13.52 -3.46
N GLU A 156 -10.03 14.16 -4.43
CA GLU A 156 -11.03 13.53 -5.28
C GLU A 156 -10.47 12.30 -6.01
N ARG A 157 -9.25 12.40 -6.56
CA ARG A 157 -8.57 11.27 -7.19
C ARG A 157 -8.27 10.14 -6.21
N TRP A 158 -7.86 10.45 -4.99
CA TRP A 158 -7.61 9.44 -3.97
C TRP A 158 -8.89 8.71 -3.57
N GLN A 159 -9.97 9.45 -3.37
CA GLN A 159 -11.28 8.89 -3.07
C GLN A 159 -11.79 8.01 -4.22
N ALA A 160 -11.73 8.49 -5.45
CA ALA A 160 -12.14 7.73 -6.64
C ALA A 160 -11.35 6.43 -6.83
N LYS A 161 -10.07 6.42 -6.47
CA LYS A 161 -9.19 5.24 -6.57
C LYS A 161 -9.16 4.40 -5.29
N SER A 162 -9.72 4.90 -4.18
CA SER A 162 -9.56 4.32 -2.83
C SER A 162 -8.10 4.14 -2.42
N ILE A 163 -7.21 4.96 -2.96
CA ILE A 163 -5.75 4.90 -2.76
C ILE A 163 -5.15 6.30 -2.74
N ASN A 164 -4.28 6.53 -1.77
CA ASN A 164 -3.27 7.56 -1.82
C ASN A 164 -1.91 6.90 -2.06
N GLN A 165 -1.27 7.25 -3.16
CA GLN A 165 0.04 6.72 -3.53
C GLN A 165 1.11 7.76 -3.29
N THR A 166 2.14 7.37 -2.57
CA THR A 166 3.35 8.16 -2.34
C THR A 166 4.57 7.44 -2.88
N ILE A 167 5.65 8.18 -3.09
CA ILE A 167 6.89 7.65 -3.68
C ILE A 167 8.06 8.16 -2.85
N THR A 168 8.95 7.24 -2.47
CA THR A 168 10.28 7.51 -1.95
C THR A 168 11.32 6.87 -2.86
N LYS A 169 12.58 7.30 -2.79
CA LYS A 169 13.67 6.69 -3.58
C LYS A 169 14.74 6.17 -2.65
N HIS A 170 15.16 4.95 -2.87
CA HIS A 170 16.16 4.30 -2.03
C HIS A 170 17.27 3.69 -2.88
N ASN A 171 18.48 3.73 -2.34
CA ASN A 171 19.65 3.15 -3.01
C ASN A 171 19.88 1.72 -2.52
N PHE A 172 19.86 0.79 -3.46
CA PHE A 172 20.17 -0.63 -3.27
C PHE A 172 21.54 -0.91 -3.85
N SER A 173 22.57 -0.80 -3.04
CA SER A 173 23.97 -0.86 -3.47
C SER A 173 24.45 -2.25 -3.87
N LYS A 174 23.65 -3.28 -3.67
CA LYS A 174 23.97 -4.68 -3.98
C LYS A 174 22.71 -5.48 -4.27
N LYS A 175 22.85 -6.55 -5.02
CA LYS A 175 21.83 -7.59 -5.17
C LYS A 175 21.72 -8.42 -3.89
N GLY A 176 20.63 -9.10 -3.72
CA GLY A 176 20.43 -10.02 -2.61
C GLY A 176 19.33 -9.60 -1.65
N LYS A 177 19.48 -10.03 -0.41
CA LYS A 177 18.46 -9.78 0.62
C LYS A 177 18.51 -8.36 1.15
N HIS A 178 17.32 -7.76 1.26
CA HIS A 178 17.07 -6.44 1.79
C HIS A 178 15.90 -6.45 2.77
N THR A 179 15.81 -5.45 3.61
CA THR A 179 14.69 -5.22 4.52
C THR A 179 14.19 -3.79 4.37
N LEU A 180 12.93 -3.63 4.00
CA LEU A 180 12.24 -2.35 4.05
C LEU A 180 11.52 -2.22 5.38
N ARG A 181 11.66 -1.07 6.04
CA ARG A 181 10.93 -0.70 7.26
C ARG A 181 9.93 0.40 6.95
N PHE A 182 8.71 0.17 7.36
CA PHE A 182 7.62 1.15 7.37
C PHE A 182 7.30 1.51 8.82
N ARG A 183 7.61 2.73 9.25
CA ARG A 183 7.40 3.20 10.62
C ARG A 183 6.32 4.26 10.67
N VAL A 184 5.33 4.07 11.51
CA VAL A 184 4.25 5.03 11.74
C VAL A 184 4.72 6.14 12.69
N LEU A 185 4.41 7.37 12.34
CA LEU A 185 4.68 8.56 13.17
C LEU A 185 3.40 9.12 13.77
N GLU A 186 2.30 9.05 13.05
CA GLU A 186 0.96 9.42 13.52
C GLU A 186 -0.04 8.28 13.29
N PRO A 187 -1.09 8.17 14.12
CA PRO A 187 -2.15 7.17 13.93
C PRO A 187 -3.01 7.47 12.69
N GLY A 188 -3.85 6.52 12.29
CA GLY A 188 -4.82 6.71 11.20
C GLY A 188 -4.28 6.43 9.80
N ILE A 189 -3.04 6.00 9.67
CA ILE A 189 -2.47 5.57 8.39
C ILE A 189 -2.78 4.08 8.18
N VAL A 190 -3.46 3.76 7.09
CA VAL A 190 -3.78 2.38 6.71
C VAL A 190 -2.94 2.01 5.50
N LEU A 191 -1.92 1.20 5.72
CA LEU A 191 -1.06 0.68 4.65
C LEU A 191 -1.80 -0.45 3.91
N GLN A 192 -1.75 -0.43 2.58
CA GLN A 192 -2.36 -1.46 1.74
C GLN A 192 -1.32 -2.28 0.97
N LYS A 193 -0.31 -1.63 0.38
CA LYS A 193 0.67 -2.29 -0.48
C LYS A 193 1.96 -1.49 -0.57
N ILE A 194 3.07 -2.19 -0.73
CA ILE A 194 4.38 -1.63 -1.01
C ILE A 194 4.88 -2.21 -2.33
N MET A 195 5.38 -1.37 -3.23
CA MET A 195 5.97 -1.83 -4.49
C MET A 195 7.32 -1.15 -4.70
N ILE A 196 8.30 -1.91 -5.18
CA ILE A 196 9.62 -1.43 -5.59
C ILE A 196 9.71 -1.65 -7.10
N ASP A 197 9.98 -0.61 -7.85
CA ASP A 197 10.09 -0.66 -9.30
C ASP A 197 11.57 -0.67 -9.72
N THR A 198 12.03 -1.77 -10.24
CA THR A 198 13.39 -1.92 -10.80
C THR A 198 13.40 -1.73 -12.31
N GLY A 199 12.30 -1.24 -12.90
CA GLY A 199 12.18 -0.88 -14.31
C GLY A 199 11.08 -1.65 -15.07
N GLY A 200 10.31 -2.50 -14.40
CA GLY A 200 9.26 -3.30 -15.06
C GLY A 200 7.85 -3.08 -14.55
N LEU A 201 7.66 -2.19 -13.59
CA LEU A 201 6.34 -1.94 -13.02
C LEU A 201 5.42 -1.26 -14.03
N LYS A 202 4.34 -1.94 -14.42
CA LYS A 202 3.35 -1.41 -15.36
C LYS A 202 2.19 -0.77 -14.62
N PRO A 203 1.67 0.37 -15.10
CA PRO A 203 0.46 0.97 -14.55
C PRO A 203 -0.72 -0.01 -14.58
N SER A 204 -1.39 -0.16 -13.43
CA SER A 204 -2.55 -1.02 -13.29
C SER A 204 -3.49 -0.44 -12.24
N TYR A 205 -4.79 -0.68 -12.38
CA TYR A 205 -5.79 -0.23 -11.41
C TYR A 205 -5.61 -0.91 -10.04
N LEU A 206 -5.30 -2.20 -10.03
CA LEU A 206 -5.11 -2.98 -8.81
C LEU A 206 -3.67 -2.89 -8.25
N GLY A 207 -2.76 -2.27 -8.98
CA GLY A 207 -1.32 -2.35 -8.73
C GLY A 207 -0.75 -3.68 -9.24
N ALA A 208 0.57 -3.87 -9.06
CA ALA A 208 1.19 -5.13 -9.42
C ALA A 208 0.70 -6.27 -8.51
N PRO A 209 0.53 -7.48 -9.03
CA PRO A 209 0.26 -8.65 -8.20
C PRO A 209 1.38 -8.87 -7.19
N GLU A 210 1.07 -9.48 -6.06
CA GLU A 210 2.09 -9.77 -5.04
C GLU A 210 3.18 -10.67 -5.62
N SER A 211 4.43 -10.32 -5.31
CA SER A 211 5.59 -11.10 -5.71
C SER A 211 5.62 -12.46 -5.00
N SER A 212 6.16 -13.48 -5.66
CA SER A 212 6.37 -14.80 -5.04
C SER A 212 7.33 -14.71 -3.86
N ARG A 213 7.11 -15.60 -2.91
CA ARG A 213 7.98 -15.79 -1.75
C ARG A 213 8.74 -17.10 -1.85
#